data_a0e0605f204bdff6fb4e468e914890e7
#
_entry.id   a0e0605f204bdff6fb4e468e914890e7
#
_cell.length_a   1.000
_cell.length_b   1.000
_cell.length_c   1.000
_cell.angle_alpha   90.00
_cell.angle_beta   90.00
_cell.angle_gamma   90.00
#
_symmetry.space_group_name_H-M   'P 1'
#
loop_
_entity.id
_entity.type
_entity.pdbx_description
1 polymer ?
#
loop_
_entity_poly.entity_id
_entity_poly.type
_entity_poly.pdbx_seq_one_letter_code
_entity_poly.pdbx_strand_id
1 'polypeptide(L)'
;MDMPAQVTLASPRPAAAPGVGFDARDQLTPRRLTLAMWDQAYLLRHGRGGSFADWDRVLDETIERGYNTVRLDPMPQWIDLAHPARRLHWPDPKQPYLPWDWNTAVTAPAGRWLIEFMEKLLVRPELHYTLSCWWFCNLPGSTLQGPPVLRLPRTHAEGAEMWAVQLRQWRRRFGFERLVYVDLANEVPYFFPGFLHRLKQEHGIDWGVAAFTPAQAQVIADELNPPLAALRREFPELRFTASIHGDLRWLDVPLELDCLDVHFYADADPRWSQRTKFGELMPHLFTRNDWHAEFSRRCQQTAAAIGPMLRQRQRAKLMRFAGWAAERGMPLTTSESWSSWYYFDSPELDWGWLLEWAEWSVDDAIAAGMWGWTPHNYAQPQFANWRDVRWHRRLNDRFLRS
;
A
#
# COMPACT_ATOMS: atom_id res chain seq x y z
N MET A 1 -5.40 15.60 -54.79
CA MET A 1 -4.40 14.57 -54.41
C MET A 1 -3.53 15.20 -53.34
N ASP A 2 -4.00 15.10 -52.11
CA ASP A 2 -3.27 15.63 -50.94
C ASP A 2 -2.50 14.49 -50.26
N MET A 3 -1.20 14.68 -50.20
CA MET A 3 -0.29 13.76 -49.50
C MET A 3 -0.48 13.89 -47.96
N PRO A 4 -0.51 12.79 -47.21
CA PRO A 4 -0.61 12.88 -45.74
C PRO A 4 0.72 13.38 -45.13
N ALA A 5 0.59 14.26 -44.17
CA ALA A 5 1.69 14.85 -43.40
C ALA A 5 2.53 13.77 -42.73
N GLN A 6 3.84 13.84 -42.87
CA GLN A 6 4.82 13.03 -42.18
C GLN A 6 4.74 13.31 -40.67
N VAL A 7 4.41 12.28 -39.91
CA VAL A 7 4.53 12.29 -38.46
C VAL A 7 6.03 12.25 -38.11
N THR A 8 6.57 13.35 -37.68
CA THR A 8 7.95 13.44 -37.17
C THR A 8 7.98 12.72 -35.81
N LEU A 9 8.62 11.56 -35.79
CA LEU A 9 8.94 10.86 -34.56
C LEU A 9 9.83 11.76 -33.68
N ALA A 10 9.36 12.14 -32.49
CA ALA A 10 10.15 12.89 -31.54
C ALA A 10 11.42 12.12 -31.19
N SER A 11 12.55 12.83 -31.14
CA SER A 11 13.85 12.29 -30.74
C SER A 11 13.77 11.64 -29.35
N PRO A 12 14.50 10.54 -29.11
CA PRO A 12 14.53 9.90 -27.80
C PRO A 12 15.03 10.91 -26.77
N ARG A 13 14.29 11.04 -25.66
CA ARG A 13 14.71 11.86 -24.49
C ARG A 13 16.06 11.38 -23.96
N PRO A 14 16.92 12.28 -23.47
CA PRO A 14 18.11 11.87 -22.76
C PRO A 14 17.68 11.01 -21.55
N ALA A 15 18.35 9.87 -21.39
CA ALA A 15 18.18 9.01 -20.24
C ALA A 15 18.38 9.84 -18.97
N ALA A 16 17.48 9.73 -18.01
CA ALA A 16 17.68 10.25 -16.66
C ALA A 16 19.04 9.74 -16.17
N ALA A 17 19.81 10.61 -15.50
CA ALA A 17 21.05 10.21 -14.88
C ALA A 17 20.77 9.00 -13.98
N PRO A 18 21.60 7.93 -14.02
CA PRO A 18 21.36 6.76 -13.19
C PRO A 18 21.37 7.22 -11.74
N GLY A 19 20.21 7.17 -11.09
CA GLY A 19 20.17 7.07 -9.64
C GLY A 19 21.10 5.92 -9.27
N VAL A 20 21.80 5.98 -8.15
CA VAL A 20 22.80 5.00 -7.72
C VAL A 20 22.24 3.62 -8.06
N GLY A 21 22.72 3.06 -9.17
CA GLY A 21 22.14 1.89 -9.79
C GLY A 21 22.26 0.71 -8.84
N PHE A 22 21.16 0.25 -8.31
CA PHE A 22 21.08 -1.10 -7.80
C PHE A 22 21.04 -2.02 -9.01
N ASP A 23 22.22 -2.37 -9.49
CA ASP A 23 22.38 -3.30 -10.58
C ASP A 23 21.96 -4.69 -10.09
N ALA A 24 21.03 -5.27 -10.84
CA ALA A 24 20.59 -6.64 -10.82
C ALA A 24 19.72 -7.12 -9.64
N ARG A 25 18.60 -7.75 -10.02
CA ARG A 25 17.68 -8.51 -9.14
C ARG A 25 18.37 -9.51 -8.22
N ASP A 26 19.59 -9.92 -8.53
CA ASP A 26 20.42 -10.85 -7.74
C ASP A 26 20.97 -10.23 -6.44
N GLN A 27 20.91 -8.88 -6.30
CA GLN A 27 21.36 -8.18 -5.10
C GLN A 27 20.23 -7.78 -4.14
N LEU A 28 18.98 -8.13 -4.47
CA LEU A 28 17.84 -7.81 -3.61
C LEU A 28 17.79 -8.75 -2.40
N THR A 29 17.65 -8.17 -1.21
CA THR A 29 17.45 -8.92 0.04
C THR A 29 16.17 -8.42 0.71
N PRO A 30 15.19 -9.31 0.92
CA PRO A 30 15.08 -10.69 0.39
C PRO A 30 14.97 -10.73 -1.15
N ARG A 31 15.35 -11.85 -1.75
CA ARG A 31 15.27 -12.03 -3.20
C ARG A 31 13.85 -11.89 -3.75
N ARG A 32 12.86 -12.30 -2.96
CA ARG A 32 11.43 -12.12 -3.22
C ARG A 32 10.70 -11.79 -1.95
N LEU A 33 9.65 -10.97 -2.05
CA LEU A 33 8.81 -10.55 -0.93
C LEU A 33 7.43 -11.17 -1.04
N THR A 34 6.99 -11.84 0.02
CA THR A 34 5.57 -12.16 0.24
C THR A 34 5.08 -11.27 1.37
N LEU A 35 4.26 -10.27 1.03
CA LEU A 35 3.88 -9.21 1.96
C LEU A 35 2.54 -9.52 2.63
N ALA A 36 2.52 -9.43 3.95
CA ALA A 36 1.30 -9.31 4.74
C ALA A 36 1.09 -7.83 5.08
N MET A 37 0.01 -7.26 4.58
CA MET A 37 -0.33 -5.87 4.84
C MET A 37 -1.02 -5.73 6.19
N TRP A 38 -0.39 -5.06 7.13
CA TRP A 38 -0.94 -4.85 8.48
C TRP A 38 -1.25 -3.39 8.79
N ASP A 39 -0.54 -2.48 8.11
CA ASP A 39 -0.64 -1.03 8.34
C ASP A 39 -0.64 -0.68 9.82
N GLN A 40 -1.70 -0.05 10.37
CA GLN A 40 -1.80 0.31 11.78
C GLN A 40 -2.41 -0.79 12.65
N ALA A 41 -2.97 -1.86 12.07
CA ALA A 41 -3.75 -2.86 12.80
C ALA A 41 -2.94 -3.53 13.92
N TYR A 42 -1.64 -3.76 13.71
CA TYR A 42 -0.75 -4.36 14.71
C TYR A 42 -0.65 -3.55 16.02
N LEU A 43 -0.92 -2.24 15.97
CA LEU A 43 -1.00 -1.36 17.14
C LEU A 43 -2.45 -1.17 17.59
N LEU A 44 -3.34 -0.82 16.66
CA LEU A 44 -4.72 -0.48 17.00
C LEU A 44 -5.50 -1.68 17.57
N ARG A 45 -5.08 -2.91 17.22
CA ARG A 45 -5.72 -4.15 17.66
C ARG A 45 -4.87 -4.97 18.65
N HIS A 46 -3.84 -4.35 19.26
CA HIS A 46 -3.02 -5.01 20.28
C HIS A 46 -3.70 -5.08 21.65
N GLY A 47 -4.62 -4.19 21.95
CA GLY A 47 -5.29 -4.15 23.26
C GLY A 47 -5.93 -5.50 23.65
N ARG A 48 -6.31 -5.63 24.92
CA ARG A 48 -6.91 -6.85 25.49
C ARG A 48 -8.08 -7.34 24.64
N GLY A 49 -8.00 -8.58 24.16
CA GLY A 49 -9.01 -9.21 23.30
C GLY A 49 -8.89 -8.82 21.83
N GLY A 50 -7.94 -7.97 21.47
CA GLY A 50 -7.67 -7.63 20.07
C GLY A 50 -6.98 -8.77 19.32
N SER A 51 -7.09 -8.75 18.01
CA SER A 51 -6.52 -9.79 17.15
C SER A 51 -4.99 -9.85 17.17
N PHE A 52 -4.34 -8.72 17.50
CA PHE A 52 -2.90 -8.59 17.71
C PHE A 52 -2.49 -8.54 19.20
N ALA A 53 -3.36 -8.98 20.14
CA ALA A 53 -3.05 -8.96 21.56
C ALA A 53 -1.79 -9.78 21.93
N ASP A 54 -1.50 -10.80 21.16
CA ASP A 54 -0.30 -11.63 21.26
C ASP A 54 0.51 -11.52 19.95
N TRP A 55 1.49 -10.62 19.92
CA TRP A 55 2.35 -10.43 18.75
C TRP A 55 3.25 -11.62 18.46
N ASP A 56 3.73 -12.37 19.46
CA ASP A 56 4.56 -13.55 19.22
C ASP A 56 3.78 -14.57 18.41
N ARG A 57 2.54 -14.85 18.83
CA ARG A 57 1.64 -15.75 18.09
C ARG A 57 1.40 -15.25 16.65
N VAL A 58 1.07 -13.97 16.47
CA VAL A 58 0.75 -13.44 15.13
C VAL A 58 1.96 -13.44 14.21
N LEU A 59 3.16 -13.13 14.71
CA LEU A 59 4.40 -13.19 13.94
C LEU A 59 4.74 -14.63 13.53
N ASP A 60 4.58 -15.61 14.44
CA ASP A 60 4.79 -17.02 14.13
C ASP A 60 3.76 -17.53 13.13
N GLU A 61 2.48 -17.17 13.29
CA GLU A 61 1.41 -17.46 12.33
C GLU A 61 1.69 -16.88 10.94
N THR A 62 2.35 -15.72 10.85
CA THR A 62 2.74 -15.06 9.59
C THR A 62 3.79 -15.87 8.85
N ILE A 63 4.81 -16.34 9.57
CA ILE A 63 5.83 -17.23 9.02
C ILE A 63 5.22 -18.56 8.58
N GLU A 64 4.34 -19.14 9.39
CA GLU A 64 3.62 -20.38 9.06
C GLU A 64 2.87 -20.28 7.74
N ARG A 65 2.27 -19.12 7.43
CA ARG A 65 1.54 -18.84 6.18
C ARG A 65 2.44 -18.52 4.99
N GLY A 66 3.77 -18.53 5.18
CA GLY A 66 4.76 -18.30 4.13
C GLY A 66 4.97 -16.83 3.79
N TYR A 67 4.54 -15.91 4.64
CA TYR A 67 4.95 -14.51 4.52
C TYR A 67 6.36 -14.33 5.06
N ASN A 68 7.17 -13.55 4.36
CA ASN A 68 8.50 -13.17 4.80
C ASN A 68 8.64 -11.66 5.04
N THR A 69 7.60 -10.90 4.78
CA THR A 69 7.61 -9.44 4.92
C THR A 69 6.27 -8.95 5.46
N VAL A 70 6.30 -8.04 6.41
CA VAL A 70 5.11 -7.33 6.89
C VAL A 70 5.18 -5.86 6.49
N ARG A 71 4.08 -5.31 6.00
CA ARG A 71 3.94 -3.89 5.75
C ARG A 71 3.34 -3.22 6.99
N LEU A 72 4.01 -2.20 7.49
CA LEU A 72 3.66 -1.49 8.72
C LEU A 72 3.49 0.00 8.44
N ASP A 73 2.47 0.61 9.04
CA ASP A 73 2.42 2.06 9.22
C ASP A 73 2.84 2.40 10.65
N PRO A 74 4.03 2.96 10.85
CA PRO A 74 4.53 3.37 12.15
C PRO A 74 3.98 4.73 12.58
N MET A 75 3.06 5.31 11.82
CA MET A 75 2.39 6.59 12.07
C MET A 75 3.38 7.71 12.46
N PRO A 76 4.29 8.13 11.55
CA PRO A 76 5.34 9.12 11.85
C PRO A 76 4.78 10.48 12.27
N GLN A 77 3.55 10.80 11.89
CA GLN A 77 2.83 12.01 12.32
C GLN A 77 2.34 11.93 13.77
N TRP A 78 2.30 10.75 14.39
CA TRP A 78 1.69 10.51 15.70
C TRP A 78 2.64 9.91 16.72
N ILE A 79 3.55 9.04 16.27
CA ILE A 79 4.44 8.29 17.14
C ILE A 79 5.83 8.90 17.12
N ASP A 80 6.24 9.40 18.28
CA ASP A 80 7.59 9.87 18.54
C ASP A 80 8.30 8.88 19.49
N LEU A 81 9.29 8.17 18.97
CA LEU A 81 10.04 7.17 19.72
C LEU A 81 10.95 7.77 20.81
N ALA A 82 11.17 9.09 20.80
CA ALA A 82 11.82 9.80 21.90
C ALA A 82 10.87 9.96 23.10
N HIS A 83 9.56 9.94 22.86
CA HIS A 83 8.55 10.06 23.89
C HIS A 83 7.52 8.91 23.82
N PRO A 84 7.95 7.65 23.94
CA PRO A 84 7.13 6.49 23.62
C PRO A 84 5.93 6.27 24.55
N ALA A 85 5.93 6.93 25.70
CA ALA A 85 4.84 6.84 26.67
C ALA A 85 3.62 7.70 26.32
N ARG A 86 3.71 8.57 25.30
CA ARG A 86 2.57 9.38 24.88
C ARG A 86 1.41 8.50 24.45
N ARG A 87 0.22 8.87 24.92
CA ARG A 87 -0.99 8.12 24.60
C ARG A 87 -1.63 8.66 23.34
N LEU A 88 -1.80 7.79 22.37
CA LEU A 88 -2.64 7.99 21.22
C LEU A 88 -4.07 7.58 21.59
N HIS A 89 -5.03 8.42 21.29
CA HIS A 89 -6.45 8.09 21.31
C HIS A 89 -6.98 7.97 19.87
N TRP A 90 -7.48 6.79 19.53
CA TRP A 90 -8.16 6.49 18.27
C TRP A 90 -9.63 6.22 18.63
N PRO A 91 -10.56 7.05 18.16
CA PRO A 91 -11.96 6.96 18.58
C PRO A 91 -12.70 5.80 17.93
N ASP A 92 -13.81 5.41 18.53
CA ASP A 92 -14.77 4.51 17.92
C ASP A 92 -15.44 5.21 16.74
N PRO A 93 -15.33 4.71 15.51
CA PRO A 93 -15.98 5.26 14.32
C PRO A 93 -17.50 5.05 14.33
N LYS A 94 -18.03 4.25 15.28
CA LYS A 94 -19.46 3.91 15.43
C LYS A 94 -20.08 3.29 14.17
N GLN A 95 -19.26 2.63 13.39
CA GLN A 95 -19.68 1.86 12.21
C GLN A 95 -19.27 0.41 12.40
N PRO A 96 -20.22 -0.54 12.43
CA PRO A 96 -19.94 -1.94 12.74
C PRO A 96 -19.16 -2.65 11.62
N TYR A 97 -19.23 -2.13 10.41
CA TYR A 97 -18.59 -2.72 9.25
C TYR A 97 -17.76 -1.65 8.55
N LEU A 98 -16.46 -1.68 8.72
CA LEU A 98 -15.54 -0.81 7.99
C LEU A 98 -14.52 -1.64 7.22
N PRO A 99 -14.15 -1.21 6.02
CA PRO A 99 -13.04 -1.81 5.33
C PRO A 99 -11.81 -1.84 6.25
N TRP A 100 -11.01 -2.92 6.13
CA TRP A 100 -9.77 -3.05 6.89
C TRP A 100 -9.99 -3.24 8.39
N ASP A 101 -11.25 -3.39 8.78
CA ASP A 101 -11.66 -3.55 10.18
C ASP A 101 -11.20 -2.37 11.07
N TRP A 102 -11.36 -1.15 10.52
CA TRP A 102 -11.03 0.10 11.24
C TRP A 102 -12.09 0.50 12.28
N ASN A 103 -13.04 -0.37 12.56
CA ASN A 103 -14.11 -0.19 13.53
C ASN A 103 -13.68 -0.45 14.99
N THR A 104 -12.44 -0.21 15.33
CA THR A 104 -11.92 -0.38 16.68
C THR A 104 -11.51 0.96 17.30
N ALA A 105 -11.72 1.07 18.62
CA ALA A 105 -11.24 2.21 19.40
C ALA A 105 -10.06 1.78 20.28
N VAL A 106 -9.08 2.66 20.40
CA VAL A 106 -7.95 2.40 21.29
C VAL A 106 -7.44 3.68 21.93
N THR A 107 -6.99 3.56 23.20
CA THR A 107 -6.22 4.61 23.87
C THR A 107 -4.98 3.95 24.48
N ALA A 108 -3.82 4.19 23.89
CA ALA A 108 -2.63 3.42 24.20
C ALA A 108 -1.34 4.23 24.11
N PRO A 109 -0.28 3.82 24.81
CA PRO A 109 1.08 4.34 24.62
C PRO A 109 1.68 3.74 23.34
N ALA A 110 1.18 4.15 22.19
CA ALA A 110 1.46 3.53 20.89
C ALA A 110 2.97 3.44 20.58
N GLY A 111 3.76 4.42 21.03
CA GLY A 111 5.22 4.36 20.88
C GLY A 111 5.88 3.22 21.68
N ARG A 112 5.39 2.92 22.89
CA ARG A 112 5.87 1.75 23.66
C ARG A 112 5.48 0.46 22.96
N TRP A 113 4.24 0.37 22.50
CA TRP A 113 3.75 -0.78 21.76
C TRP A 113 4.55 -1.01 20.48
N LEU A 114 4.85 0.06 19.75
CA LEU A 114 5.70 -0.05 18.55
C LEU A 114 7.09 -0.61 18.89
N ILE A 115 7.69 -0.14 19.99
CA ILE A 115 9.00 -0.63 20.44
C ILE A 115 8.94 -2.13 20.78
N GLU A 116 8.00 -2.52 21.61
CA GLU A 116 7.82 -3.91 22.04
C GLU A 116 7.52 -4.84 20.84
N PHE A 117 6.70 -4.38 19.91
CA PHE A 117 6.43 -5.11 18.68
C PHE A 117 7.69 -5.30 17.83
N MET A 118 8.47 -4.24 17.61
CA MET A 118 9.69 -4.32 16.81
C MET A 118 10.74 -5.23 17.43
N GLU A 119 10.89 -5.22 18.76
CA GLU A 119 11.78 -6.13 19.48
C GLU A 119 11.39 -7.61 19.22
N LYS A 120 10.09 -7.92 19.19
CA LYS A 120 9.58 -9.26 18.86
C LYS A 120 9.73 -9.63 17.40
N LEU A 121 9.56 -8.69 16.48
CA LEU A 121 9.76 -8.92 15.04
C LEU A 121 11.23 -9.21 14.74
N LEU A 122 12.14 -8.40 15.28
CA LEU A 122 13.57 -8.46 14.95
C LEU A 122 14.28 -9.74 15.41
N VAL A 123 13.75 -10.45 16.42
CA VAL A 123 14.30 -11.76 16.82
C VAL A 123 13.91 -12.91 15.86
N ARG A 124 13.06 -12.65 14.88
CA ARG A 124 12.63 -13.61 13.85
C ARG A 124 13.38 -13.37 12.54
N PRO A 125 14.44 -14.16 12.25
CA PRO A 125 15.29 -13.94 11.07
C PRO A 125 14.55 -14.12 9.74
N GLU A 126 13.43 -14.81 9.74
CA GLU A 126 12.60 -15.06 8.54
C GLU A 126 11.82 -13.83 8.10
N LEU A 127 11.57 -12.89 9.02
CA LEU A 127 10.73 -11.72 8.74
C LEU A 127 11.55 -10.47 8.43
N HIS A 128 11.09 -9.78 7.43
CA HIS A 128 11.47 -8.43 7.05
C HIS A 128 10.24 -7.52 7.19
N TYR A 129 10.41 -6.23 6.99
CA TYR A 129 9.31 -5.29 7.01
C TYR A 129 9.51 -4.14 6.04
N THR A 130 8.41 -3.56 5.59
CA THR A 130 8.38 -2.28 4.88
C THR A 130 7.64 -1.27 5.75
N LEU A 131 7.96 0.00 5.57
CA LEU A 131 7.26 1.08 6.24
C LEU A 131 6.48 1.89 5.21
N SER A 132 5.22 2.20 5.50
CA SER A 132 4.37 3.08 4.72
C SER A 132 3.66 4.05 5.63
N CYS A 133 3.03 5.08 5.11
CA CYS A 133 2.26 6.02 5.91
C CYS A 133 0.97 6.44 5.23
N TRP A 134 -0.12 6.28 5.97
CA TRP A 134 -1.43 6.82 5.65
C TRP A 134 -1.58 8.20 6.30
N TRP A 135 -1.17 9.25 5.60
CA TRP A 135 -1.17 10.60 6.16
C TRP A 135 -2.55 11.16 6.52
N PHE A 136 -3.62 10.54 6.04
CA PHE A 136 -4.99 10.97 6.31
C PHE A 136 -5.62 10.32 7.55
N CYS A 137 -4.97 9.37 8.22
CA CYS A 137 -5.54 8.56 9.30
C CYS A 137 -5.87 9.38 10.55
N ASN A 138 -6.75 10.34 10.36
CA ASN A 138 -7.40 11.09 11.41
C ASN A 138 -8.88 10.77 11.38
N LEU A 139 -9.28 9.71 12.07
CA LEU A 139 -10.69 9.67 12.42
C LEU A 139 -11.05 10.92 13.22
N PRO A 140 -12.18 11.58 12.93
CA PRO A 140 -12.61 12.72 13.71
C PRO A 140 -12.61 12.41 15.21
N GLY A 141 -11.97 13.24 16.01
CA GLY A 141 -11.82 13.01 17.46
C GLY A 141 -10.55 12.25 17.88
N SER A 142 -9.70 11.85 16.93
CA SER A 142 -8.37 11.32 17.28
C SER A 142 -7.52 12.39 17.96
N THR A 143 -6.83 12.03 19.02
CA THR A 143 -5.98 12.96 19.79
C THR A 143 -4.67 12.29 20.23
N LEU A 144 -3.63 13.12 20.36
CA LEU A 144 -2.36 12.75 20.97
C LEU A 144 -2.19 13.56 22.26
N GLN A 145 -1.89 12.89 23.38
CA GLN A 145 -1.64 13.55 24.65
C GLN A 145 -0.27 14.24 24.68
N GLY A 146 -0.26 15.50 25.10
CA GLY A 146 0.96 16.29 25.25
C GLY A 146 1.48 16.90 23.93
N PRO A 147 2.42 17.84 24.00
CA PRO A 147 3.08 18.41 22.84
C PRO A 147 4.06 17.42 22.17
N PRO A 148 4.33 17.50 20.85
CA PRO A 148 3.66 18.40 19.94
C PRO A 148 2.20 17.97 19.71
N VAL A 149 1.37 18.96 19.32
CA VAL A 149 0.00 18.68 18.85
C VAL A 149 0.10 17.86 17.58
N LEU A 150 -0.84 16.91 17.39
CA LEU A 150 -0.98 16.17 16.16
C LEU A 150 -1.01 17.13 14.96
N ARG A 151 -0.09 16.94 14.03
CA ARG A 151 -0.01 17.72 12.80
C ARG A 151 0.16 16.80 11.61
N LEU A 152 -0.69 16.99 10.61
CA LEU A 152 -0.48 16.37 9.30
C LEU A 152 0.46 17.24 8.45
N PRO A 153 1.28 16.62 7.60
CA PRO A 153 2.10 17.36 6.66
C PRO A 153 1.22 18.06 5.61
N ARG A 154 1.61 19.24 5.19
CA ARG A 154 0.95 20.01 4.13
C ARG A 154 1.56 19.72 2.76
N THR A 155 2.83 19.32 2.73
CA THR A 155 3.58 18.99 1.52
C THR A 155 4.35 17.68 1.71
N HIS A 156 4.72 17.02 0.61
CA HIS A 156 5.55 15.81 0.68
C HIS A 156 6.92 16.10 1.30
N ALA A 157 7.44 17.33 1.18
CA ALA A 157 8.65 17.75 1.86
C ALA A 157 8.49 17.71 3.39
N GLU A 158 7.39 18.27 3.93
CA GLU A 158 7.08 18.16 5.37
C GLU A 158 6.89 16.68 5.80
N GLY A 159 6.27 15.86 4.96
CA GLY A 159 6.16 14.42 5.20
C GLY A 159 7.52 13.73 5.27
N ALA A 160 8.43 14.07 4.37
CA ALA A 160 9.80 13.56 4.39
C ALA A 160 10.59 14.00 5.63
N GLU A 161 10.39 15.23 6.11
CA GLU A 161 10.97 15.70 7.37
C GLU A 161 10.48 14.87 8.57
N MET A 162 9.18 14.56 8.63
CA MET A 162 8.60 13.69 9.67
C MET A 162 9.20 12.29 9.60
N TRP A 163 9.30 11.72 8.39
CA TRP A 163 9.99 10.44 8.17
C TRP A 163 11.45 10.50 8.62
N ALA A 164 12.20 11.56 8.27
CA ALA A 164 13.59 11.69 8.66
C ALA A 164 13.76 11.70 10.19
N VAL A 165 12.89 12.40 10.93
CA VAL A 165 12.90 12.37 12.40
C VAL A 165 12.70 10.96 12.92
N GLN A 166 11.66 10.25 12.42
CA GLN A 166 11.37 8.90 12.87
C GLN A 166 12.47 7.90 12.47
N LEU A 167 13.00 7.99 11.24
CA LEU A 167 14.07 7.10 10.76
C LEU A 167 15.39 7.29 11.52
N ARG A 168 15.73 8.51 11.96
CA ARG A 168 16.89 8.73 12.88
C ARG A 168 16.70 8.00 14.20
N GLN A 169 15.48 8.04 14.76
CA GLN A 169 15.15 7.32 15.99
C GLN A 169 15.16 5.81 15.77
N TRP A 170 14.62 5.35 14.61
CA TRP A 170 14.59 3.97 14.17
C TRP A 170 15.98 3.37 14.03
N ARG A 171 16.88 4.05 13.31
CA ARG A 171 18.29 3.65 13.13
C ARG A 171 18.98 3.40 14.46
N ARG A 172 18.82 4.33 15.42
CA ARG A 172 19.46 4.21 16.73
C ARG A 172 18.92 3.04 17.57
N ARG A 173 17.66 2.68 17.38
CA ARG A 173 16.99 1.71 18.24
C ARG A 173 16.94 0.32 17.65
N PHE A 174 16.67 0.21 16.38
CA PHE A 174 16.36 -1.04 15.68
C PHE A 174 17.35 -1.41 14.60
N GLY A 175 18.13 -0.46 14.09
CA GLY A 175 18.86 -0.63 12.84
C GLY A 175 17.95 -0.68 11.62
N PHE A 176 18.53 -1.02 10.46
CA PHE A 176 17.80 -1.11 9.19
C PHE A 176 17.97 -2.46 8.49
N GLU A 177 18.63 -3.43 9.11
CA GLU A 177 19.03 -4.71 8.50
C GLU A 177 17.82 -5.51 7.99
N ARG A 178 16.64 -5.27 8.57
CA ARG A 178 15.38 -5.95 8.19
C ARG A 178 14.40 -5.06 7.44
N LEU A 179 14.70 -3.75 7.32
CA LEU A 179 13.86 -2.81 6.60
C LEU A 179 14.14 -2.89 5.09
N VAL A 180 13.12 -3.24 4.33
CA VAL A 180 13.24 -3.47 2.88
C VAL A 180 13.15 -2.17 2.09
N TYR A 181 12.13 -1.36 2.36
CA TYR A 181 11.96 -0.02 1.81
C TYR A 181 11.02 0.82 2.67
N VAL A 182 11.05 2.13 2.43
CA VAL A 182 10.14 3.11 3.03
C VAL A 182 9.30 3.74 1.92
N ASP A 183 8.00 3.67 2.09
CA ASP A 183 7.02 4.34 1.26
C ASP A 183 6.70 5.72 1.87
N LEU A 184 7.09 6.80 1.17
CA LEU A 184 6.90 8.17 1.62
C LEU A 184 5.42 8.48 1.93
N ALA A 185 4.52 7.96 1.08
CA ALA A 185 3.10 8.18 1.22
C ALA A 185 2.33 7.07 0.49
N ASN A 186 1.35 6.50 1.19
CA ASN A 186 0.48 5.49 0.62
C ASN A 186 -0.41 6.08 -0.48
N GLU A 187 -0.45 5.40 -1.61
CA GLU A 187 -1.37 5.66 -2.74
C GLU A 187 -1.45 7.14 -3.17
N VAL A 188 -0.30 7.72 -3.47
CA VAL A 188 -0.27 9.06 -4.06
C VAL A 188 -1.13 9.08 -5.33
N PRO A 189 -1.98 10.09 -5.49
CA PRO A 189 -2.14 11.35 -4.73
C PRO A 189 -3.28 11.35 -3.71
N TYR A 190 -3.97 10.22 -3.51
CA TYR A 190 -5.27 10.20 -2.84
C TYR A 190 -5.17 10.41 -1.33
N PHE A 191 -4.17 9.81 -0.70
CA PHE A 191 -4.05 9.78 0.76
C PHE A 191 -2.97 10.71 1.31
N PHE A 192 -2.69 11.77 0.55
CA PHE A 192 -1.85 12.86 1.05
C PHE A 192 -2.66 14.15 1.22
N PRO A 193 -2.67 14.78 2.43
CA PRO A 193 -3.53 15.93 2.71
C PRO A 193 -3.32 17.09 1.74
N GLY A 194 -4.39 17.52 1.10
CA GLY A 194 -4.38 18.71 0.25
C GLY A 194 -3.63 18.58 -1.08
N PHE A 195 -3.00 17.47 -1.39
CA PHE A 195 -2.19 17.35 -2.62
C PHE A 195 -3.02 17.54 -3.89
N LEU A 196 -4.12 16.81 -4.06
CA LEU A 196 -5.04 17.00 -5.20
C LEU A 196 -5.59 18.42 -5.28
N HIS A 197 -5.87 19.04 -4.12
CA HIS A 197 -6.33 20.41 -4.05
C HIS A 197 -5.26 21.38 -4.56
N ARG A 198 -3.99 21.24 -4.11
CA ARG A 198 -2.87 22.06 -4.58
C ARG A 198 -2.62 21.89 -6.07
N LEU A 199 -2.58 20.66 -6.57
CA LEU A 199 -2.44 20.41 -8.02
C LEU A 199 -3.47 21.17 -8.82
N LYS A 200 -4.72 21.20 -8.37
CA LYS A 200 -5.80 21.90 -9.04
C LYS A 200 -5.71 23.44 -8.90
N GLN A 201 -5.49 23.94 -7.69
CA GLN A 201 -5.55 25.38 -7.42
C GLN A 201 -4.29 26.13 -7.84
N GLU A 202 -3.11 25.54 -7.63
CA GLU A 202 -1.84 26.21 -7.86
C GLU A 202 -1.28 25.93 -9.27
N HIS A 203 -1.59 24.75 -9.84
CA HIS A 203 -1.04 24.31 -11.12
C HIS A 203 -2.07 24.05 -12.21
N GLY A 204 -3.37 24.20 -11.91
CA GLY A 204 -4.44 23.94 -12.87
C GLY A 204 -4.56 22.48 -13.32
N ILE A 205 -3.99 21.54 -12.55
CA ILE A 205 -3.98 20.13 -12.88
C ILE A 205 -5.19 19.45 -12.25
N ASP A 206 -6.16 19.07 -13.07
CA ASP A 206 -7.27 18.23 -12.65
C ASP A 206 -6.88 16.76 -12.77
N TRP A 207 -6.96 16.02 -11.66
CA TRP A 207 -6.62 14.60 -11.67
C TRP A 207 -7.57 13.75 -12.52
N GLY A 208 -8.74 14.26 -12.89
CA GLY A 208 -9.71 13.60 -13.77
C GLY A 208 -9.36 13.58 -15.27
N VAL A 209 -8.26 14.20 -15.72
CA VAL A 209 -7.86 14.20 -17.15
C VAL A 209 -7.47 12.81 -17.63
N ALA A 210 -7.64 12.55 -18.93
CA ALA A 210 -7.31 11.26 -19.53
C ALA A 210 -5.79 10.98 -19.62
N ALA A 211 -4.98 12.04 -19.77
CA ALA A 211 -3.52 11.99 -19.83
C ALA A 211 -2.93 13.30 -19.29
N PHE A 212 -1.73 13.26 -18.75
CA PHE A 212 -0.98 14.46 -18.38
C PHE A 212 -0.18 14.97 -19.57
N THR A 213 -0.11 16.29 -19.73
CA THR A 213 0.91 16.89 -20.59
C THR A 213 2.29 16.72 -19.95
N PRO A 214 3.39 16.80 -20.71
CA PRO A 214 4.75 16.72 -20.14
C PRO A 214 5.00 17.75 -19.02
N ALA A 215 4.45 18.96 -19.14
CA ALA A 215 4.56 19.99 -18.11
C ALA A 215 3.80 19.61 -16.82
N GLN A 216 2.61 19.06 -16.93
CA GLN A 216 1.83 18.57 -15.79
C GLN A 216 2.53 17.39 -15.09
N ALA A 217 3.04 16.44 -15.88
CA ALA A 217 3.80 15.32 -15.36
C ALA A 217 5.06 15.78 -14.60
N GLN A 218 5.75 16.81 -15.11
CA GLN A 218 6.90 17.39 -14.43
C GLN A 218 6.52 18.04 -13.11
N VAL A 219 5.43 18.82 -13.05
CA VAL A 219 4.92 19.41 -11.79
C VAL A 219 4.66 18.33 -10.73
N ILE A 220 4.03 17.21 -11.13
CA ILE A 220 3.79 16.10 -10.20
C ILE A 220 5.11 15.49 -9.71
N ALA A 221 6.09 15.32 -10.61
CA ALA A 221 7.41 14.81 -10.26
C ALA A 221 8.17 15.75 -9.33
N ASP A 222 8.07 17.07 -9.54
CA ASP A 222 8.72 18.10 -8.72
C ASP A 222 8.18 18.14 -7.28
N GLU A 223 6.95 17.67 -7.03
CA GLU A 223 6.39 17.50 -5.69
C GLU A 223 6.95 16.26 -4.95
N LEU A 224 7.36 15.21 -5.68
CA LEU A 224 7.73 13.92 -5.10
C LEU A 224 9.24 13.64 -5.11
N ASN A 225 9.94 13.97 -6.19
CA ASN A 225 11.35 13.63 -6.34
C ASN A 225 12.26 14.36 -5.32
N PRO A 226 12.13 15.68 -5.05
CA PRO A 226 13.00 16.36 -4.09
C PRO A 226 12.92 15.80 -2.66
N PRO A 227 11.73 15.53 -2.07
CA PRO A 227 11.63 14.89 -0.75
C PRO A 227 12.22 13.48 -0.73
N LEU A 228 12.02 12.66 -1.77
CA LEU A 228 12.65 11.34 -1.88
C LEU A 228 14.18 11.46 -1.96
N ALA A 229 14.70 12.39 -2.76
CA ALA A 229 16.14 12.66 -2.86
C ALA A 229 16.72 13.15 -1.52
N ALA A 230 15.99 13.95 -0.74
CA ALA A 230 16.41 14.37 0.59
C ALA A 230 16.56 13.18 1.55
N LEU A 231 15.58 12.28 1.55
CA LEU A 231 15.63 11.06 2.36
C LEU A 231 16.79 10.14 1.95
N ARG A 232 17.03 9.95 0.65
CA ARG A 232 18.18 9.15 0.16
C ARG A 232 19.53 9.74 0.58
N ARG A 233 19.67 11.05 0.54
CA ARG A 233 20.93 11.68 0.99
C ARG A 233 21.21 11.45 2.47
N GLU A 234 20.18 11.42 3.30
CA GLU A 234 20.34 11.21 4.73
C GLU A 234 20.45 9.72 5.12
N PHE A 235 19.77 8.85 4.36
CA PHE A 235 19.70 7.42 4.62
C PHE A 235 20.08 6.61 3.36
N PRO A 236 21.35 6.68 2.92
CA PRO A 236 21.77 6.06 1.66
C PRO A 236 21.69 4.52 1.68
N GLU A 237 21.57 3.90 2.85
CA GLU A 237 21.38 2.47 3.03
C GLU A 237 19.92 2.00 2.83
N LEU A 238 18.96 2.93 2.71
CA LEU A 238 17.54 2.62 2.54
C LEU A 238 17.07 2.85 1.10
N ARG A 239 16.04 2.09 0.72
CA ARG A 239 15.26 2.32 -0.51
C ARG A 239 14.03 3.14 -0.18
N PHE A 240 13.69 4.08 -1.06
CA PHE A 240 12.51 4.92 -0.92
C PHE A 240 11.61 4.81 -2.14
N THR A 241 10.31 4.80 -1.88
CA THR A 241 9.26 4.85 -2.88
C THR A 241 8.15 5.83 -2.47
N ALA A 242 7.21 6.05 -3.36
CA ALA A 242 5.88 6.56 -3.09
C ALA A 242 4.93 5.62 -3.81
N SER A 243 4.10 4.89 -3.07
CA SER A 243 3.22 3.92 -3.68
C SER A 243 2.12 4.60 -4.48
N ILE A 244 1.73 3.98 -5.59
CA ILE A 244 0.79 4.55 -6.55
C ILE A 244 -0.31 3.55 -6.90
N HIS A 245 -1.47 4.06 -7.26
CA HIS A 245 -2.50 3.25 -7.89
C HIS A 245 -2.09 2.75 -9.27
N GLY A 246 -2.66 1.65 -9.73
CA GLY A 246 -2.50 1.11 -11.08
C GLY A 246 -3.10 1.99 -12.18
N ASP A 247 -2.93 3.31 -12.08
CA ASP A 247 -3.32 4.29 -13.07
C ASP A 247 -2.17 4.49 -14.07
N LEU A 248 -2.43 4.17 -15.32
CA LEU A 248 -1.39 4.20 -16.36
C LEU A 248 -0.81 5.59 -16.64
N ARG A 249 -1.47 6.67 -16.20
CA ARG A 249 -0.94 8.04 -16.34
C ARG A 249 0.35 8.24 -15.55
N TRP A 250 0.60 7.44 -14.51
CA TRP A 250 1.87 7.45 -13.79
C TRP A 250 3.07 7.09 -14.64
N LEU A 251 2.87 6.36 -15.75
CA LEU A 251 3.95 6.02 -16.68
C LEU A 251 4.52 7.24 -17.43
N ASP A 252 3.75 8.34 -17.48
CA ASP A 252 4.17 9.60 -18.08
C ASP A 252 4.90 10.52 -17.07
N VAL A 253 4.80 10.23 -15.76
CA VAL A 253 5.42 11.04 -14.70
C VAL A 253 6.87 10.57 -14.50
N PRO A 254 7.87 11.46 -14.59
CA PRO A 254 9.28 11.11 -14.43
C PRO A 254 9.66 10.95 -12.95
N LEU A 255 9.09 9.93 -12.28
CA LEU A 255 9.37 9.62 -10.89
C LEU A 255 10.76 9.00 -10.74
N GLU A 256 11.47 9.41 -9.69
CA GLU A 256 12.75 8.87 -9.25
C GLU A 256 12.54 8.01 -8.01
N LEU A 257 12.23 6.73 -8.20
CA LEU A 257 11.95 5.75 -7.14
C LEU A 257 13.07 4.71 -7.09
N ASP A 258 13.31 4.10 -5.90
CA ASP A 258 14.27 3.00 -5.75
C ASP A 258 13.60 1.63 -5.95
N CYS A 259 12.29 1.57 -5.82
CA CYS A 259 11.42 0.48 -6.22
C CYS A 259 10.06 1.04 -6.60
N LEU A 260 9.33 0.32 -7.43
CA LEU A 260 7.97 0.72 -7.83
C LEU A 260 6.97 -0.13 -7.07
N ASP A 261 6.21 0.49 -6.16
CA ASP A 261 5.09 -0.13 -5.45
C ASP A 261 3.77 0.33 -6.07
N VAL A 262 3.07 -0.58 -6.73
CA VAL A 262 1.84 -0.28 -7.47
C VAL A 262 0.68 -1.09 -6.90
N HIS A 263 -0.39 -0.42 -6.53
CA HIS A 263 -1.60 -1.04 -6.01
C HIS A 263 -2.60 -1.30 -7.14
N PHE A 264 -2.99 -2.56 -7.28
CA PHE A 264 -3.85 -3.02 -8.36
C PHE A 264 -5.19 -3.51 -7.80
N TYR A 265 -6.27 -2.85 -8.17
CA TYR A 265 -7.62 -3.24 -7.77
C TYR A 265 -8.49 -3.52 -9.00
N ALA A 266 -8.97 -4.75 -9.12
CA ALA A 266 -9.83 -5.12 -10.22
C ALA A 266 -11.22 -4.50 -10.11
N ASP A 267 -11.70 -4.25 -8.89
CA ASP A 267 -12.95 -3.56 -8.59
C ASP A 267 -12.91 -2.05 -8.88
N ALA A 268 -11.71 -1.48 -9.11
CA ALA A 268 -11.56 -0.13 -9.63
C ALA A 268 -12.03 0.01 -11.10
N ASP A 269 -12.29 -1.10 -11.82
CA ASP A 269 -12.91 -1.00 -13.16
C ASP A 269 -14.37 -0.52 -13.02
N PRO A 270 -14.77 0.54 -13.75
CA PRO A 270 -16.13 1.10 -13.64
C PRO A 270 -17.25 0.08 -13.88
N ARG A 271 -17.00 -0.95 -14.68
CA ARG A 271 -18.00 -2.01 -14.95
C ARG A 271 -18.28 -2.87 -13.72
N TRP A 272 -17.29 -3.07 -12.85
CA TRP A 272 -17.50 -3.73 -11.58
C TRP A 272 -18.47 -2.94 -10.71
N SER A 273 -18.15 -1.66 -10.45
CA SER A 273 -18.99 -0.79 -9.62
C SER A 273 -20.41 -0.63 -10.19
N GLN A 274 -20.53 -0.51 -11.51
CA GLN A 274 -21.83 -0.42 -12.18
C GLN A 274 -22.69 -1.68 -11.98
N ARG A 275 -22.09 -2.88 -12.04
CA ARG A 275 -22.80 -4.15 -11.90
C ARG A 275 -23.13 -4.47 -10.44
N THR A 276 -22.17 -4.28 -9.56
CA THR A 276 -22.34 -4.55 -8.11
C THR A 276 -23.16 -3.50 -7.40
N LYS A 277 -23.29 -2.30 -8.00
CA LYS A 277 -23.92 -1.13 -7.37
C LYS A 277 -23.18 -0.68 -6.11
N PHE A 278 -21.88 -0.94 -6.03
CA PHE A 278 -21.08 -0.65 -4.83
C PHE A 278 -21.20 0.82 -4.40
N GLY A 279 -21.08 1.78 -5.32
CA GLY A 279 -21.17 3.22 -4.98
C GLY A 279 -22.53 3.63 -4.39
N GLU A 280 -23.63 2.97 -4.81
CA GLU A 280 -24.96 3.20 -4.28
C GLU A 280 -25.16 2.53 -2.90
N LEU A 281 -24.58 1.34 -2.73
CA LEU A 281 -24.76 0.52 -1.53
C LEU A 281 -23.79 0.83 -0.40
N MET A 282 -22.63 1.38 -0.70
CA MET A 282 -21.53 1.59 0.25
C MET A 282 -21.98 2.25 1.57
N PRO A 283 -22.80 3.34 1.58
CA PRO A 283 -23.24 3.94 2.84
C PRO A 283 -24.08 3.01 3.71
N HIS A 284 -24.75 2.03 3.11
CA HIS A 284 -25.55 1.03 3.81
C HIS A 284 -24.71 -0.15 4.25
N LEU A 285 -23.81 -0.62 3.42
CA LEU A 285 -22.96 -1.77 3.70
C LEU A 285 -22.13 -1.61 4.97
N PHE A 286 -21.68 -0.38 5.27
CA PHE A 286 -20.82 -0.13 6.43
C PHE A 286 -21.59 0.14 7.72
N THR A 287 -22.89 0.37 7.64
CA THR A 287 -23.72 0.70 8.81
C THR A 287 -24.65 -0.42 9.25
N ARG A 288 -25.01 -1.34 8.36
CA ARG A 288 -25.98 -2.42 8.64
C ARG A 288 -25.77 -3.60 7.67
N ASN A 289 -26.29 -4.76 8.01
CA ASN A 289 -26.08 -6.01 7.27
C ASN A 289 -27.21 -6.44 6.32
N ASP A 290 -28.34 -5.74 6.31
CA ASP A 290 -29.49 -6.10 5.48
C ASP A 290 -29.24 -6.05 3.96
N TRP A 291 -28.15 -5.39 3.53
CA TRP A 291 -27.70 -5.33 2.14
C TRP A 291 -26.57 -6.32 1.80
N HIS A 292 -25.97 -6.98 2.80
CA HIS A 292 -24.78 -7.81 2.58
C HIS A 292 -25.05 -8.99 1.65
N ALA A 293 -26.15 -9.71 1.85
CA ALA A 293 -26.51 -10.87 1.01
C ALA A 293 -26.73 -10.45 -0.47
N GLU A 294 -27.43 -9.35 -0.70
CA GLU A 294 -27.65 -8.82 -2.05
C GLU A 294 -26.35 -8.34 -2.70
N PHE A 295 -25.52 -7.65 -1.94
CA PHE A 295 -24.22 -7.22 -2.43
C PHE A 295 -23.31 -8.42 -2.77
N SER A 296 -23.23 -9.40 -1.88
CA SER A 296 -22.50 -10.66 -2.09
C SER A 296 -22.94 -11.36 -3.37
N ARG A 297 -24.25 -11.53 -3.56
CA ARG A 297 -24.82 -12.12 -4.77
C ARG A 297 -24.42 -11.36 -6.04
N ARG A 298 -24.46 -10.02 -6.02
CA ARG A 298 -24.03 -9.17 -7.15
C ARG A 298 -22.54 -9.31 -7.45
N CYS A 299 -21.70 -9.35 -6.42
CA CYS A 299 -20.26 -9.56 -6.60
C CYS A 299 -19.98 -10.91 -7.26
N GLN A 300 -20.59 -12.00 -6.78
CA GLN A 300 -20.41 -13.32 -7.37
C GLN A 300 -20.88 -13.37 -8.84
N GLN A 301 -22.06 -12.84 -9.13
CA GLN A 301 -22.59 -12.77 -10.51
C GLN A 301 -21.69 -11.92 -11.42
N THR A 302 -21.17 -10.81 -10.90
CA THR A 302 -20.26 -9.93 -11.66
C THR A 302 -18.93 -10.63 -11.91
N ALA A 303 -18.35 -11.30 -10.90
CA ALA A 303 -17.13 -12.07 -11.03
C ALA A 303 -17.27 -13.17 -12.08
N ALA A 304 -18.37 -13.94 -12.03
CA ALA A 304 -18.66 -14.97 -13.02
C ALA A 304 -18.84 -14.41 -14.45
N ALA A 305 -19.49 -13.25 -14.58
CA ALA A 305 -19.82 -12.69 -15.88
C ALA A 305 -18.63 -11.97 -16.57
N ILE A 306 -17.81 -11.24 -15.80
CA ILE A 306 -16.75 -10.40 -16.36
C ILE A 306 -15.38 -10.58 -15.71
N GLY A 307 -15.23 -11.45 -14.71
CA GLY A 307 -13.96 -11.71 -14.01
C GLY A 307 -12.78 -12.00 -14.95
N PRO A 308 -12.90 -12.94 -15.91
CA PRO A 308 -11.82 -13.22 -16.87
C PRO A 308 -11.39 -12.00 -17.69
N MET A 309 -12.34 -11.17 -18.11
CA MET A 309 -12.06 -9.92 -18.82
C MET A 309 -11.34 -8.90 -17.92
N LEU A 310 -11.79 -8.76 -16.65
CA LEU A 310 -11.14 -7.87 -15.69
C LEU A 310 -9.72 -8.34 -15.38
N ARG A 311 -9.49 -9.65 -15.19
CA ARG A 311 -8.15 -10.23 -15.05
C ARG A 311 -7.25 -9.87 -16.22
N GLN A 312 -7.73 -10.06 -17.45
CA GLN A 312 -6.95 -9.73 -18.66
C GLN A 312 -6.54 -8.25 -18.69
N ARG A 313 -7.46 -7.35 -18.33
CA ARG A 313 -7.19 -5.89 -18.27
C ARG A 313 -6.19 -5.55 -17.19
N GLN A 314 -6.34 -6.13 -16.00
CA GLN A 314 -5.42 -5.92 -14.88
C GLN A 314 -4.03 -6.46 -15.22
N ARG A 315 -3.94 -7.65 -15.79
CA ARG A 315 -2.67 -8.20 -16.29
C ARG A 315 -2.01 -7.31 -17.34
N ALA A 316 -2.77 -6.78 -18.29
CA ALA A 316 -2.25 -5.86 -19.28
C ALA A 316 -1.67 -4.58 -18.64
N LYS A 317 -2.35 -4.02 -17.62
CA LYS A 317 -1.81 -2.90 -16.83
C LYS A 317 -0.51 -3.28 -16.12
N LEU A 318 -0.51 -4.42 -15.41
CA LEU A 318 0.66 -4.93 -14.71
C LEU A 318 1.87 -5.06 -15.63
N MET A 319 1.69 -5.63 -16.82
CA MET A 319 2.79 -5.78 -17.79
C MET A 319 3.34 -4.45 -18.29
N ARG A 320 2.50 -3.39 -18.38
CA ARG A 320 2.98 -2.04 -18.71
C ARG A 320 3.83 -1.44 -17.60
N PHE A 321 3.42 -1.58 -16.33
CA PHE A 321 4.23 -1.16 -15.19
C PHE A 321 5.51 -1.98 -15.07
N ALA A 322 5.46 -3.28 -15.33
CA ALA A 322 6.64 -4.14 -15.34
C ALA A 322 7.66 -3.72 -16.40
N GLY A 323 7.20 -3.41 -17.61
CA GLY A 323 8.06 -2.86 -18.68
C GLY A 323 8.68 -1.53 -18.27
N TRP A 324 7.88 -0.60 -17.75
CA TRP A 324 8.34 0.72 -17.31
C TRP A 324 9.36 0.64 -16.15
N ALA A 325 9.14 -0.25 -15.20
CA ALA A 325 10.07 -0.50 -14.11
C ALA A 325 11.38 -1.14 -14.60
N ALA A 326 11.29 -2.12 -15.51
CA ALA A 326 12.44 -2.80 -16.08
C ALA A 326 13.34 -1.85 -16.89
N GLU A 327 12.76 -0.95 -17.70
CA GLU A 327 13.48 0.08 -18.45
C GLU A 327 14.29 1.02 -17.54
N ARG A 328 13.90 1.14 -16.27
CA ARG A 328 14.55 1.99 -15.26
C ARG A 328 15.39 1.22 -14.23
N GLY A 329 15.51 -0.09 -14.40
CA GLY A 329 16.22 -0.96 -13.45
C GLY A 329 15.58 -1.03 -12.06
N MET A 330 14.29 -0.67 -11.93
CA MET A 330 13.57 -0.66 -10.66
C MET A 330 12.93 -2.01 -10.38
N PRO A 331 13.04 -2.55 -9.14
CA PRO A 331 12.22 -3.66 -8.70
C PRO A 331 10.74 -3.25 -8.66
N LEU A 332 9.85 -4.12 -9.17
CA LEU A 332 8.40 -3.94 -9.10
C LEU A 332 7.82 -4.74 -7.94
N THR A 333 7.05 -4.10 -7.09
CA THR A 333 6.33 -4.74 -5.98
C THR A 333 4.87 -4.29 -5.94
N THR A 334 4.06 -5.02 -5.19
CA THR A 334 2.75 -4.57 -4.77
C THR A 334 2.55 -4.92 -3.31
N SER A 335 2.30 -3.91 -2.50
CA SER A 335 2.01 -4.08 -1.08
C SER A 335 0.51 -4.07 -0.78
N GLU A 336 -0.32 -3.63 -1.75
CA GLU A 336 -1.78 -3.69 -1.72
C GLU A 336 -2.33 -4.18 -3.05
N SER A 337 -3.17 -5.19 -3.04
CA SER A 337 -3.80 -5.78 -4.24
C SER A 337 -4.83 -6.84 -3.83
N TRP A 338 -5.48 -7.51 -4.74
CA TRP A 338 -5.55 -7.42 -6.21
C TRP A 338 -6.97 -7.15 -6.64
N SER A 339 -7.92 -7.55 -5.76
CA SER A 339 -9.33 -7.62 -6.12
C SER A 339 -10.13 -6.44 -5.62
N SER A 340 -10.09 -6.17 -4.31
CA SER A 340 -10.95 -5.17 -3.68
C SER A 340 -10.26 -4.47 -2.52
N TRP A 341 -10.60 -3.20 -2.32
CA TRP A 341 -10.15 -2.40 -1.18
C TRP A 341 -11.17 -2.37 -0.03
N TYR A 342 -12.39 -2.88 -0.19
CA TYR A 342 -13.50 -2.73 0.77
C TYR A 342 -13.91 -4.03 1.47
N TYR A 343 -12.98 -4.93 1.69
CA TYR A 343 -13.23 -6.16 2.42
C TYR A 343 -13.55 -5.91 3.90
N PHE A 344 -14.51 -6.65 4.41
CA PHE A 344 -14.81 -6.86 5.83
C PHE A 344 -15.58 -8.17 6.00
N ASP A 345 -15.50 -8.77 7.19
CA ASP A 345 -16.21 -10.02 7.45
C ASP A 345 -17.67 -9.76 7.85
N SER A 346 -18.58 -10.51 7.25
CA SER A 346 -19.99 -10.63 7.62
C SER A 346 -20.49 -12.01 7.23
N PRO A 347 -21.41 -12.61 8.00
CA PRO A 347 -21.96 -13.94 7.69
C PRO A 347 -22.60 -14.05 6.30
N GLU A 348 -23.16 -12.96 5.79
CA GLU A 348 -23.84 -12.91 4.50
C GLU A 348 -22.94 -12.55 3.33
N LEU A 349 -21.65 -12.22 3.58
CA LEU A 349 -20.68 -11.89 2.54
C LEU A 349 -19.83 -13.12 2.19
N ASP A 350 -19.91 -13.52 0.93
CA ASP A 350 -19.02 -14.52 0.35
C ASP A 350 -17.94 -13.85 -0.50
N TRP A 351 -16.71 -13.99 -0.06
CA TRP A 351 -15.51 -13.43 -0.71
C TRP A 351 -14.76 -14.45 -1.57
N GLY A 352 -15.38 -15.58 -1.92
CA GLY A 352 -14.75 -16.62 -2.74
C GLY A 352 -14.15 -16.09 -4.05
N TRP A 353 -14.83 -15.15 -4.71
CA TRP A 353 -14.35 -14.49 -5.92
C TRP A 353 -13.05 -13.68 -5.68
N LEU A 354 -12.91 -13.07 -4.49
CA LEU A 354 -11.71 -12.33 -4.11
C LEU A 354 -10.51 -13.27 -3.94
N LEU A 355 -10.72 -14.41 -3.30
CA LEU A 355 -9.68 -15.43 -3.12
C LEU A 355 -9.28 -16.05 -4.46
N GLU A 356 -10.21 -16.30 -5.36
CA GLU A 356 -9.93 -16.76 -6.72
C GLU A 356 -9.04 -15.75 -7.49
N TRP A 357 -9.29 -14.47 -7.34
CA TRP A 357 -8.44 -13.44 -7.97
C TRP A 357 -7.03 -13.39 -7.38
N ALA A 358 -6.87 -13.63 -6.08
CA ALA A 358 -5.55 -13.79 -5.50
C ALA A 358 -4.81 -14.98 -6.11
N GLU A 359 -5.51 -16.10 -6.38
CA GLU A 359 -4.94 -17.27 -7.05
C GLU A 359 -4.52 -16.98 -8.50
N TRP A 360 -5.27 -16.16 -9.22
CA TRP A 360 -4.87 -15.71 -10.55
C TRP A 360 -3.68 -14.75 -10.51
N SER A 361 -3.64 -13.88 -9.50
CA SER A 361 -2.67 -12.80 -9.41
C SER A 361 -1.25 -13.30 -9.14
N VAL A 362 -1.07 -14.43 -8.44
CA VAL A 362 0.26 -14.99 -8.22
C VAL A 362 0.93 -15.38 -9.54
N ASP A 363 0.17 -15.91 -10.49
CA ASP A 363 0.70 -16.26 -11.82
C ASP A 363 1.05 -15.02 -12.64
N ASP A 364 0.19 -14.00 -12.55
CA ASP A 364 0.41 -12.76 -13.26
C ASP A 364 1.61 -12.00 -12.68
N ALA A 365 1.79 -12.02 -11.35
CA ALA A 365 2.95 -11.44 -10.67
C ALA A 365 4.27 -12.16 -11.02
N ILE A 366 4.25 -13.49 -11.07
CA ILE A 366 5.40 -14.30 -11.52
C ILE A 366 5.76 -13.96 -12.96
N ALA A 367 4.77 -13.96 -13.86
CA ALA A 367 4.97 -13.65 -15.27
C ALA A 367 5.50 -12.23 -15.50
N ALA A 368 5.12 -11.26 -14.68
CA ALA A 368 5.62 -9.90 -14.69
C ALA A 368 7.02 -9.75 -14.06
N GLY A 369 7.55 -10.81 -13.47
CA GLY A 369 8.84 -10.78 -12.78
C GLY A 369 8.85 -9.85 -11.57
N MET A 370 7.75 -9.75 -10.84
CA MET A 370 7.65 -8.90 -9.65
C MET A 370 8.63 -9.33 -8.57
N TRP A 371 9.18 -8.38 -7.86
CA TRP A 371 10.00 -8.59 -6.66
C TRP A 371 9.16 -8.93 -5.44
N GLY A 372 8.06 -8.18 -5.25
CA GLY A 372 7.17 -8.33 -4.11
C GLY A 372 5.72 -8.55 -4.53
N TRP A 373 5.01 -9.35 -3.75
CA TRP A 373 3.62 -9.72 -3.97
C TRP A 373 2.87 -9.89 -2.65
N THR A 374 1.62 -9.45 -2.63
CA THR A 374 0.66 -9.77 -1.57
C THR A 374 -0.53 -10.53 -2.18
N PRO A 375 -1.09 -11.56 -1.51
CA PRO A 375 -2.26 -12.25 -2.04
C PRO A 375 -3.52 -11.37 -2.03
N HIS A 376 -3.66 -10.55 -1.00
CA HIS A 376 -4.70 -9.54 -0.82
C HIS A 376 -4.41 -8.68 0.42
N ASN A 377 -5.15 -7.57 0.58
CA ASN A 377 -4.94 -6.59 1.66
C ASN A 377 -5.34 -7.09 3.06
N TYR A 378 -5.96 -8.24 3.16
CA TYR A 378 -6.61 -8.76 4.38
C TYR A 378 -5.86 -9.94 4.97
N ALA A 379 -4.55 -9.98 4.79
CA ALA A 379 -3.66 -10.97 5.36
C ALA A 379 -3.35 -10.65 6.83
N GLN A 380 -4.40 -10.63 7.68
CA GLN A 380 -4.35 -10.20 9.07
C GLN A 380 -5.22 -11.09 9.95
N PRO A 381 -4.87 -11.28 11.26
CA PRO A 381 -5.51 -12.25 12.13
C PRO A 381 -6.99 -11.96 12.49
N GLN A 382 -7.50 -10.75 12.26
CA GLN A 382 -8.92 -10.43 12.46
C GLN A 382 -9.81 -11.00 11.38
N PHE A 383 -9.30 -11.26 10.18
CA PHE A 383 -10.11 -11.71 9.05
C PHE A 383 -10.26 -13.23 9.00
N ALA A 384 -11.44 -13.68 8.58
CA ALA A 384 -11.76 -15.10 8.52
C ALA A 384 -10.80 -15.91 7.65
N ASN A 385 -10.37 -15.34 6.52
CA ASN A 385 -9.44 -15.99 5.60
C ASN A 385 -8.07 -16.28 6.24
N TRP A 386 -7.63 -15.50 7.23
CA TRP A 386 -6.37 -15.76 7.95
C TRP A 386 -6.27 -17.20 8.48
N ARG A 387 -7.40 -17.83 8.80
CA ARG A 387 -7.46 -19.20 9.33
C ARG A 387 -7.09 -20.27 8.31
N ASP A 388 -7.14 -19.95 7.01
CA ASP A 388 -6.76 -20.90 5.95
C ASP A 388 -5.24 -20.85 5.69
N VAL A 389 -4.49 -21.44 6.63
CA VAL A 389 -3.02 -21.55 6.55
C VAL A 389 -2.56 -22.19 5.24
N ARG A 390 -3.29 -23.22 4.75
CA ARG A 390 -2.89 -23.96 3.55
C ARG A 390 -3.01 -23.10 2.30
N TRP A 391 -4.06 -22.30 2.20
CA TRP A 391 -4.29 -21.39 1.08
C TRP A 391 -3.16 -20.34 1.01
N HIS A 392 -2.89 -19.63 2.12
CA HIS A 392 -1.82 -18.64 2.20
C HIS A 392 -0.46 -19.27 1.85
N ARG A 393 -0.12 -20.38 2.52
CA ARG A 393 1.16 -21.06 2.33
C ARG A 393 1.37 -21.50 0.88
N ARG A 394 0.36 -22.09 0.27
CA ARG A 394 0.42 -22.55 -1.13
C ARG A 394 0.76 -21.42 -2.10
N LEU A 395 0.11 -20.28 -1.96
CA LEU A 395 0.31 -19.14 -2.86
C LEU A 395 1.65 -18.45 -2.61
N ASN A 396 2.01 -18.22 -1.36
CA ASN A 396 3.27 -17.59 -1.00
C ASN A 396 4.47 -18.46 -1.41
N ASP A 397 4.44 -19.77 -1.14
CA ASP A 397 5.49 -20.69 -1.57
C ASP A 397 5.62 -20.73 -3.09
N ARG A 398 4.52 -20.66 -3.84
CA ARG A 398 4.54 -20.60 -5.30
C ARG A 398 5.28 -19.36 -5.80
N PHE A 399 5.01 -18.21 -5.21
CA PHE A 399 5.70 -16.96 -5.56
C PHE A 399 7.18 -16.97 -5.18
N LEU A 400 7.52 -17.46 -3.98
CA LEU A 400 8.90 -17.50 -3.49
C LEU A 400 9.83 -18.40 -4.29
N ARG A 401 9.28 -19.48 -4.88
CA ARG A 401 10.06 -20.48 -5.66
C ARG A 401 10.22 -20.13 -7.14
N SER A 402 9.57 -19.07 -7.62
CA SER A 402 9.55 -18.71 -9.04
C SER A 402 10.79 -17.95 -9.53
#